data_6df34c1614b941f14e2df0753ec646b2
#
_entry.id   6df34c1614b941f14e2df0753ec646b2
#
_cell.length_a   1.000
_cell.length_b   1.000
_cell.length_c   1.000
_cell.angle_alpha   90.00
_cell.angle_beta   90.00
_cell.angle_gamma   90.00
#
_symmetry.space_group_name_H-M   'P 1'
#
loop_
_entity.id
_entity.type
_entity.pdbx_description
1 polymer ?
#
loop_
_entity_poly.entity_id
_entity_poly.type
_entity_poly.pdbx_seq_one_letter_code
_entity_poly.pdbx_strand_id
1 'polypeptide(L)'
;AAKEAWDKLTDAQKALVEGENADPDYFGRDTGDASKDDPLNEDGIGENELLVVSFGTSFNDSRAADIGGIEKALQTAYPDWSVRRAFTAQIIINHVQARDGEKIDNVEQALQRAVDNGVKNLVVQPTHLMHGAEYDELVDTLDNYKDKFETVTVAEPLLGEVGTDATTVNEDKAAVAQDITAEAVKTAGYDSLEAAKEDSTAFVFMGHGTSHTAKISYSQMAAQMKDLGYDNVFIGTVEGEPEETAHEQVIEEVHAAGYKNVILRPLMVVAGDHANNDMAGDDGDSWKSLFKAAGYFDKVDTQIAGLGEIPEIQQIYVAHTKAAIESLGDAVTSSDAVTATSALEDGTYTAKFNTDSSMFHVNEADNGCGTLTVKDGKMTMHIRLVSKKIVNLYVGTAADAEKDGAELLQPTSEEVTYSDGTTEEVYAFDVPVEALDQEFDLAILGTKGTWYDHKVSVSDAQKAE
;
A
#
# COMPACT_ATOMS: atom_id res chain seq x y z
N ALA A 1 -10.49 -17.19 31.83
CA ALA A 1 -10.14 -17.10 33.30
C ALA A 1 -9.80 -15.65 33.69
N ALA A 2 -8.82 -14.96 33.01
CA ALA A 2 -8.43 -13.58 33.39
C ALA A 2 -9.58 -12.58 33.18
N LYS A 3 -10.25 -12.60 32.01
CA LYS A 3 -11.43 -11.77 31.74
C LYS A 3 -12.55 -11.98 32.75
N GLU A 4 -12.87 -13.23 33.11
CA GLU A 4 -13.89 -13.54 34.14
C GLU A 4 -13.53 -13.01 35.50
N ALA A 5 -12.25 -12.91 35.85
CA ALA A 5 -11.78 -12.32 37.10
C ALA A 5 -11.89 -10.80 37.03
N TRP A 6 -11.50 -10.19 35.94
CA TRP A 6 -11.61 -8.75 35.68
C TRP A 6 -13.06 -8.27 35.73
N ASP A 7 -13.99 -8.97 35.04
CA ASP A 7 -15.42 -8.63 35.04
C ASP A 7 -16.08 -8.65 36.43
N LYS A 8 -15.48 -9.34 37.38
CA LYS A 8 -15.95 -9.41 38.76
C LYS A 8 -15.43 -8.28 39.65
N LEU A 9 -14.46 -7.52 39.17
CA LEU A 9 -13.91 -6.39 39.93
C LEU A 9 -14.84 -5.18 39.84
N THR A 10 -14.93 -4.41 40.93
CA THR A 10 -15.55 -3.08 40.92
C THR A 10 -14.60 -2.07 40.24
N ASP A 11 -15.12 -0.95 39.76
CA ASP A 11 -14.29 0.09 39.10
C ASP A 11 -13.15 0.57 40.02
N ALA A 12 -13.43 0.69 41.35
CA ALA A 12 -12.40 1.03 42.33
C ALA A 12 -11.31 -0.05 42.47
N GLN A 13 -11.66 -1.33 42.26
CA GLN A 13 -10.69 -2.43 42.29
C GLN A 13 -9.92 -2.52 40.96
N LYS A 14 -10.57 -2.26 39.83
CA LYS A 14 -9.92 -2.17 38.53
C LYS A 14 -8.85 -1.07 38.50
N ALA A 15 -9.16 0.09 39.11
CA ALA A 15 -8.22 1.21 39.24
C ALA A 15 -6.98 0.91 40.14
N LEU A 16 -6.98 -0.17 40.89
CA LEU A 16 -5.84 -0.61 41.72
C LEU A 16 -4.97 -1.69 41.02
N VAL A 17 -5.38 -2.19 39.87
CA VAL A 17 -4.58 -3.15 39.11
C VAL A 17 -3.47 -2.39 38.40
N GLU A 18 -2.23 -2.83 38.56
CA GLU A 18 -1.05 -2.22 37.95
C GLU A 18 -0.39 -3.22 36.99
N GLY A 19 0.33 -2.70 36.01
CA GLY A 19 1.07 -3.49 34.98
C GLY A 19 0.46 -3.42 33.60
N GLU A 20 1.12 -4.03 32.62
CA GLU A 20 0.73 -4.00 31.19
C GLU A 20 -0.71 -4.47 30.92
N ASN A 21 -1.25 -5.35 31.76
CA ASN A 21 -2.62 -5.86 31.66
C ASN A 21 -3.63 -5.05 32.50
N ALA A 22 -3.23 -3.90 33.03
CA ALA A 22 -4.07 -3.04 33.85
C ALA A 22 -4.85 -2.01 33.01
N ASP A 23 -4.57 -1.92 31.72
CA ASP A 23 -5.27 -1.06 30.79
C ASP A 23 -6.78 -1.38 30.82
N PRO A 24 -7.66 -0.40 31.13
CA PRO A 24 -9.11 -0.58 31.05
C PRO A 24 -9.56 -1.08 29.68
N ASP A 25 -8.81 -0.78 28.64
CA ASP A 25 -9.09 -1.18 27.27
C ASP A 25 -8.76 -2.65 27.00
N TYR A 26 -7.95 -3.28 27.85
CA TYR A 26 -7.56 -4.69 27.69
C TYR A 26 -8.76 -5.65 27.62
N PHE A 27 -9.86 -5.34 28.32
CA PHE A 27 -11.07 -6.17 28.37
C PHE A 27 -12.38 -5.41 28.07
N GLY A 28 -12.37 -4.12 27.92
CA GLY A 28 -13.56 -3.31 27.99
C GLY A 28 -13.84 -2.35 26.83
N ARG A 29 -12.85 -2.01 26.03
CA ARG A 29 -13.04 -1.06 24.93
C ARG A 29 -13.74 -1.74 23.76
N ASP A 30 -14.70 -1.03 23.17
CA ASP A 30 -15.23 -1.38 21.85
C ASP A 30 -14.19 -0.98 20.78
N THR A 31 -13.55 -1.96 20.19
CA THR A 31 -12.53 -1.79 19.15
C THR A 31 -12.97 -2.37 17.83
N GLY A 32 -14.27 -2.60 17.66
CA GLY A 32 -14.86 -3.14 16.45
C GLY A 32 -15.17 -4.64 16.50
N ASP A 33 -15.50 -5.20 15.36
CA ASP A 33 -16.00 -6.56 15.19
C ASP A 33 -14.88 -7.54 14.85
N ALA A 34 -14.43 -8.32 15.86
CA ALA A 34 -13.40 -9.34 15.69
C ALA A 34 -13.74 -10.41 14.62
N SER A 35 -15.02 -10.65 14.35
CA SER A 35 -15.45 -11.67 13.38
C SER A 35 -15.15 -11.31 11.92
N LYS A 36 -14.74 -10.09 11.66
CA LYS A 36 -14.35 -9.64 10.31
C LYS A 36 -12.89 -9.96 9.96
N ASP A 37 -12.12 -10.41 10.94
CA ASP A 37 -10.71 -10.70 10.79
C ASP A 37 -10.46 -12.21 10.74
N ASP A 38 -9.41 -12.60 10.02
CA ASP A 38 -8.93 -13.97 9.90
C ASP A 38 -7.48 -14.03 10.40
N PRO A 39 -7.16 -14.85 11.40
CA PRO A 39 -5.79 -14.96 11.93
C PRO A 39 -4.79 -15.57 10.95
N LEU A 40 -5.23 -16.13 9.83
CA LEU A 40 -4.43 -16.73 8.76
C LEU A 40 -3.34 -17.70 9.29
N ASN A 41 -3.68 -18.56 10.23
CA ASN A 41 -2.75 -19.51 10.86
C ASN A 41 -3.18 -20.98 10.70
N GLU A 42 -3.90 -21.32 9.64
CA GLU A 42 -4.32 -22.67 9.33
C GLU A 42 -3.12 -23.58 9.01
N ASP A 43 -3.25 -24.87 9.32
CA ASP A 43 -2.31 -25.92 8.96
C ASP A 43 -2.66 -26.56 7.61
N GLY A 44 -1.74 -27.43 7.10
CA GLY A 44 -2.00 -28.20 5.89
C GLY A 44 -1.91 -27.40 4.60
N ILE A 45 -1.10 -26.37 4.60
CA ILE A 45 -0.82 -25.51 3.44
C ILE A 45 0.11 -26.17 2.42
N GLY A 46 0.30 -25.54 1.27
CA GLY A 46 1.19 -26.04 0.20
C GLY A 46 2.68 -25.85 0.50
N GLU A 47 3.51 -26.05 -0.53
CA GLU A 47 4.97 -25.92 -0.43
C GLU A 47 5.45 -24.45 -0.42
N ASN A 48 4.62 -23.51 -0.86
CA ASN A 48 4.92 -22.09 -0.96
C ASN A 48 4.11 -21.30 0.09
N GLU A 49 4.80 -20.55 0.93
CA GLU A 49 4.17 -19.70 1.93
C GLU A 49 4.62 -18.24 1.78
N LEU A 50 3.66 -17.33 1.83
CA LEU A 50 3.85 -15.90 1.96
C LEU A 50 3.46 -15.49 3.38
N LEU A 51 4.45 -15.32 4.24
CA LEU A 51 4.27 -14.91 5.63
C LEU A 51 4.23 -13.39 5.74
N VAL A 52 3.05 -12.84 6.01
CA VAL A 52 2.86 -11.41 6.25
C VAL A 52 3.13 -11.12 7.72
N VAL A 53 4.11 -10.27 7.99
CA VAL A 53 4.54 -9.92 9.34
C VAL A 53 4.23 -8.48 9.65
N SER A 54 3.36 -8.25 10.63
CA SER A 54 2.93 -6.92 11.08
C SER A 54 3.31 -6.71 12.54
N PHE A 55 3.45 -5.44 12.98
CA PHE A 55 3.49 -5.15 14.42
C PHE A 55 2.22 -5.68 15.12
N GLY A 56 1.08 -5.50 14.46
CA GLY A 56 -0.23 -5.88 14.96
C GLY A 56 -1.00 -4.72 15.59
N THR A 57 -2.27 -4.96 15.84
CA THR A 57 -3.14 -4.05 16.59
C THR A 57 -4.24 -4.81 17.32
N SER A 58 -4.62 -4.33 18.48
CA SER A 58 -5.79 -4.83 19.21
C SER A 58 -7.11 -4.18 18.76
N PHE A 59 -7.06 -3.16 17.90
CA PHE A 59 -8.24 -2.54 17.30
C PHE A 59 -8.76 -3.42 16.17
N ASN A 60 -9.92 -4.03 16.37
CA ASN A 60 -10.47 -5.05 15.48
C ASN A 60 -10.80 -4.50 14.09
N ASP A 61 -11.44 -3.32 14.02
CA ASP A 61 -11.79 -2.73 12.73
C ASP A 61 -10.53 -2.32 11.94
N SER A 62 -9.53 -1.70 12.60
CA SER A 62 -8.25 -1.37 11.97
C SER A 62 -7.47 -2.61 11.55
N ARG A 63 -7.47 -3.68 12.37
CA ARG A 63 -6.80 -4.94 12.03
C ARG A 63 -7.39 -5.53 10.74
N ALA A 64 -8.70 -5.58 10.63
CA ALA A 64 -9.39 -6.10 9.45
C ALA A 64 -9.23 -5.20 8.21
N ALA A 65 -9.25 -3.87 8.39
CA ALA A 65 -9.13 -2.92 7.28
C ALA A 65 -7.68 -2.78 6.80
N ASP A 66 -6.76 -2.52 7.71
CA ASP A 66 -5.37 -2.18 7.39
C ASP A 66 -4.54 -3.44 7.08
N ILE A 67 -4.41 -4.36 8.06
CA ILE A 67 -3.61 -5.59 7.91
C ILE A 67 -4.34 -6.54 6.96
N GLY A 68 -5.62 -6.81 7.23
CA GLY A 68 -6.44 -7.69 6.40
C GLY A 68 -6.58 -7.19 4.95
N GLY A 69 -6.55 -5.87 4.73
CA GLY A 69 -6.53 -5.27 3.39
C GLY A 69 -5.28 -5.66 2.60
N ILE A 70 -4.10 -5.52 3.20
CA ILE A 70 -2.81 -5.91 2.60
C ILE A 70 -2.79 -7.42 2.34
N GLU A 71 -3.16 -8.23 3.32
CA GLU A 71 -3.18 -9.69 3.20
C GLU A 71 -4.10 -10.17 2.08
N LYS A 72 -5.27 -9.56 1.96
CA LYS A 72 -6.23 -9.87 0.89
C LYS A 72 -5.70 -9.47 -0.49
N ALA A 73 -5.00 -8.34 -0.60
CA ALA A 73 -4.34 -7.95 -1.85
C ALA A 73 -3.27 -8.97 -2.25
N LEU A 74 -2.46 -9.42 -1.29
CA LEU A 74 -1.44 -10.45 -1.49
C LEU A 74 -2.05 -11.82 -1.83
N GLN A 75 -3.13 -12.25 -1.16
CA GLN A 75 -3.86 -13.47 -1.51
C GLN A 75 -4.40 -13.42 -2.93
N THR A 76 -4.87 -12.26 -3.35
CA THR A 76 -5.40 -12.05 -4.70
C THR A 76 -4.30 -12.09 -5.76
N ALA A 77 -3.16 -11.44 -5.47
CA ALA A 77 -2.03 -11.36 -6.40
C ALA A 77 -1.25 -12.69 -6.51
N TYR A 78 -1.20 -13.47 -5.43
CA TYR A 78 -0.40 -14.69 -5.35
C TYR A 78 -1.22 -15.91 -4.92
N PRO A 79 -2.22 -16.37 -5.71
CA PRO A 79 -3.12 -17.47 -5.34
C PRO A 79 -2.42 -18.81 -5.16
N ASP A 80 -1.22 -18.98 -5.73
CA ASP A 80 -0.39 -20.19 -5.58
C ASP A 80 0.48 -20.19 -4.31
N TRP A 81 0.41 -19.11 -3.53
CA TRP A 81 1.09 -18.95 -2.26
C TRP A 81 0.09 -18.96 -1.12
N SER A 82 0.38 -19.72 -0.09
CA SER A 82 -0.45 -19.70 1.13
C SER A 82 -0.09 -18.46 1.96
N VAL A 83 -0.96 -17.48 1.99
CA VAL A 83 -0.77 -16.28 2.80
C VAL A 83 -1.02 -16.61 4.27
N ARG A 84 -0.07 -16.29 5.14
CA ARG A 84 -0.10 -16.50 6.59
C ARG A 84 0.23 -15.20 7.30
N ARG A 85 -0.22 -15.09 8.53
CA ARG A 85 -0.01 -13.90 9.38
C ARG A 85 0.92 -14.22 10.56
N ALA A 86 1.78 -13.25 10.91
CA ALA A 86 2.41 -13.19 12.23
C ALA A 86 2.42 -11.74 12.74
N PHE A 87 2.42 -11.60 14.07
CA PHE A 87 2.65 -10.31 14.72
C PHE A 87 3.99 -10.30 15.46
N THR A 88 4.65 -9.12 15.49
CA THR A 88 5.86 -8.92 16.28
C THR A 88 5.54 -8.55 17.72
N ALA A 89 4.45 -7.81 17.97
CA ALA A 89 4.09 -7.33 19.31
C ALA A 89 3.37 -8.39 20.15
N GLN A 90 4.10 -9.07 21.05
CA GLN A 90 3.53 -10.10 21.92
C GLN A 90 2.41 -9.55 22.83
N ILE A 91 2.48 -8.28 23.24
CA ILE A 91 1.44 -7.64 24.05
C ILE A 91 0.10 -7.59 23.28
N ILE A 92 0.15 -7.26 21.99
CA ILE A 92 -1.04 -7.23 21.12
C ILE A 92 -1.63 -8.63 20.95
N ILE A 93 -0.79 -9.64 20.70
CA ILE A 93 -1.22 -11.05 20.61
C ILE A 93 -1.95 -11.48 21.87
N ASN A 94 -1.36 -11.21 23.03
CA ASN A 94 -1.95 -11.55 24.33
C ASN A 94 -3.28 -10.83 24.54
N HIS A 95 -3.38 -9.56 24.15
CA HIS A 95 -4.58 -8.75 24.28
C HIS A 95 -5.73 -9.30 23.42
N VAL A 96 -5.48 -9.52 22.13
CA VAL A 96 -6.46 -10.09 21.20
C VAL A 96 -6.93 -11.46 21.67
N GLN A 97 -6.01 -12.33 22.07
CA GLN A 97 -6.36 -13.65 22.60
C GLN A 97 -7.20 -13.57 23.87
N ALA A 98 -6.87 -12.68 24.80
CA ALA A 98 -7.59 -12.53 26.07
C ALA A 98 -9.00 -11.98 25.87
N ARG A 99 -9.17 -11.00 25.00
CA ARG A 99 -10.44 -10.31 24.74
C ARG A 99 -11.35 -11.11 23.82
N ASP A 100 -10.82 -11.54 22.66
CA ASP A 100 -11.60 -12.09 21.56
C ASP A 100 -11.49 -13.62 21.47
N GLY A 101 -10.51 -14.22 22.15
CA GLY A 101 -10.21 -15.65 22.08
C GLY A 101 -9.47 -16.07 20.80
N GLU A 102 -9.11 -15.11 19.96
CA GLU A 102 -8.42 -15.31 18.71
C GLU A 102 -6.92 -15.57 18.96
N LYS A 103 -6.36 -16.52 18.22
CA LYS A 103 -4.95 -16.89 18.34
C LYS A 103 -4.21 -16.41 17.10
N ILE A 104 -3.32 -15.47 17.32
CA ILE A 104 -2.39 -14.98 16.29
C ILE A 104 -0.99 -15.48 16.65
N ASP A 105 -0.27 -16.02 15.68
CA ASP A 105 1.09 -16.48 15.88
C ASP A 105 2.05 -15.27 16.00
N ASN A 106 3.04 -15.38 16.89
CA ASN A 106 4.21 -14.51 16.78
C ASN A 106 5.16 -15.04 15.69
N VAL A 107 6.22 -14.29 15.38
CA VAL A 107 7.14 -14.63 14.28
C VAL A 107 7.73 -16.03 14.44
N GLU A 108 8.23 -16.40 15.63
CA GLU A 108 8.80 -17.73 15.88
C GLU A 108 7.75 -18.84 15.72
N GLN A 109 6.53 -18.61 16.21
CA GLN A 109 5.44 -19.58 16.09
C GLN A 109 5.03 -19.79 14.63
N ALA A 110 4.94 -18.71 13.85
CA ALA A 110 4.61 -18.77 12.43
C ALA A 110 5.71 -19.49 11.63
N LEU A 111 6.98 -19.18 11.87
CA LEU A 111 8.11 -19.86 11.23
C LEU A 111 8.17 -21.34 11.60
N GLN A 112 7.94 -21.70 12.87
CA GLN A 112 7.88 -23.10 13.28
C GLN A 112 6.69 -23.82 12.62
N ARG A 113 5.52 -23.16 12.51
CA ARG A 113 4.35 -23.70 11.82
C ARG A 113 4.64 -23.94 10.34
N ALA A 114 5.35 -23.02 9.67
CA ALA A 114 5.77 -23.20 8.28
C ALA A 114 6.67 -24.44 8.12
N VAL A 115 7.62 -24.64 9.04
CA VAL A 115 8.47 -25.86 9.08
C VAL A 115 7.62 -27.12 9.29
N ASP A 116 6.70 -27.10 10.24
CA ASP A 116 5.85 -28.25 10.57
C ASP A 116 4.88 -28.59 9.42
N ASN A 117 4.44 -27.60 8.66
CA ASN A 117 3.63 -27.75 7.44
C ASN A 117 4.43 -28.26 6.22
N GLY A 118 5.77 -28.31 6.31
CA GLY A 118 6.63 -28.76 5.23
C GLY A 118 6.79 -27.75 4.10
N VAL A 119 6.67 -26.46 4.42
CA VAL A 119 6.93 -25.36 3.48
C VAL A 119 8.36 -25.47 2.96
N LYS A 120 8.53 -25.34 1.65
CA LYS A 120 9.84 -25.35 0.99
C LYS A 120 10.31 -23.95 0.63
N ASN A 121 9.39 -23.15 0.13
CA ASN A 121 9.67 -21.79 -0.34
C ASN A 121 8.91 -20.80 0.55
N LEU A 122 9.66 -19.93 1.22
CA LEU A 122 9.12 -18.93 2.13
C LEU A 122 9.48 -17.53 1.65
N VAL A 123 8.48 -16.70 1.47
CA VAL A 123 8.62 -15.24 1.33
C VAL A 123 8.06 -14.58 2.56
N VAL A 124 8.83 -13.73 3.20
CA VAL A 124 8.37 -12.92 4.34
C VAL A 124 8.11 -11.50 3.85
N GLN A 125 6.86 -11.04 3.92
CA GLN A 125 6.48 -9.67 3.63
C GLN A 125 6.25 -8.90 4.94
N PRO A 126 7.20 -8.07 5.37
CA PRO A 126 6.96 -7.16 6.49
C PRO A 126 6.00 -6.05 6.06
N THR A 127 4.99 -5.79 6.88
CA THR A 127 4.10 -4.62 6.68
C THR A 127 4.60 -3.40 7.45
N HIS A 128 5.86 -3.41 7.88
CA HIS A 128 6.51 -2.27 8.52
C HIS A 128 6.59 -1.08 7.57
N LEU A 129 6.64 0.13 8.14
CA LEU A 129 6.79 1.35 7.35
C LEU A 129 8.19 1.45 6.72
N MET A 130 9.23 1.03 7.45
CA MET A 130 10.64 1.19 7.08
C MET A 130 11.52 0.09 7.68
N HIS A 131 12.81 0.06 7.32
CA HIS A 131 13.84 -0.78 7.91
C HIS A 131 14.21 -0.31 9.33
N GLY A 132 13.26 -0.43 10.26
CA GLY A 132 13.41 -0.05 11.66
C GLY A 132 13.85 -1.22 12.54
N ALA A 133 13.81 -1.01 13.86
CA ALA A 133 14.24 -2.02 14.84
C ALA A 133 13.46 -3.33 14.74
N GLU A 134 12.13 -3.25 14.54
CA GLU A 134 11.31 -4.46 14.37
C GLU A 134 11.62 -5.22 13.09
N TYR A 135 12.01 -4.51 12.01
CA TYR A 135 12.47 -5.16 10.78
C TYR A 135 13.78 -5.92 11.01
N ASP A 136 14.74 -5.29 11.70
CA ASP A 136 16.03 -5.93 12.02
C ASP A 136 15.82 -7.18 12.91
N GLU A 137 14.95 -7.09 13.92
CA GLU A 137 14.62 -8.21 14.80
C GLU A 137 13.91 -9.35 14.04
N LEU A 138 13.06 -9.02 13.07
CA LEU A 138 12.43 -10.00 12.18
C LEU A 138 13.49 -10.74 11.35
N VAL A 139 14.43 -10.02 10.74
CA VAL A 139 15.51 -10.61 9.93
C VAL A 139 16.41 -11.49 10.79
N ASP A 140 16.80 -11.02 11.98
CA ASP A 140 17.61 -11.80 12.93
C ASP A 140 16.88 -13.09 13.37
N THR A 141 15.57 -13.01 13.60
CA THR A 141 14.75 -14.19 13.94
C THR A 141 14.71 -15.17 12.79
N LEU A 142 14.49 -14.70 11.55
CA LEU A 142 14.45 -15.52 10.36
C LEU A 142 15.78 -16.23 10.10
N ASP A 143 16.90 -15.63 10.44
CA ASP A 143 18.23 -16.21 10.28
C ASP A 143 18.38 -17.58 11.00
N ASN A 144 17.67 -17.79 12.09
CA ASN A 144 17.64 -19.05 12.82
C ASN A 144 16.84 -20.16 12.11
N TYR A 145 16.06 -19.80 11.09
CA TYR A 145 15.18 -20.70 10.35
C TYR A 145 15.59 -20.90 8.88
N LYS A 146 16.53 -20.11 8.34
CA LYS A 146 16.92 -20.15 6.92
C LYS A 146 17.21 -21.55 6.40
N ASP A 147 17.94 -22.36 7.18
CA ASP A 147 18.32 -23.73 6.80
C ASP A 147 17.14 -24.73 6.84
N LYS A 148 15.96 -24.31 7.23
CA LYS A 148 14.77 -25.17 7.29
C LYS A 148 13.96 -25.17 5.99
N PHE A 149 14.21 -24.21 5.10
CA PHE A 149 13.52 -24.04 3.83
C PHE A 149 14.46 -24.29 2.66
N GLU A 150 13.92 -24.69 1.50
CA GLU A 150 14.71 -24.81 0.28
C GLU A 150 15.09 -23.39 -0.24
N THR A 151 14.15 -22.45 -0.15
CA THR A 151 14.38 -21.05 -0.45
C THR A 151 13.68 -20.15 0.57
N VAL A 152 14.30 -19.02 0.92
CA VAL A 152 13.71 -18.02 1.82
C VAL A 152 14.22 -16.62 1.45
N THR A 153 13.32 -15.64 1.48
CA THR A 153 13.66 -14.23 1.26
C THR A 153 12.73 -13.33 2.06
N VAL A 154 13.16 -12.08 2.25
CA VAL A 154 12.36 -11.00 2.88
C VAL A 154 12.14 -9.92 1.82
N ALA A 155 10.89 -9.50 1.69
CA ALA A 155 10.52 -8.38 0.83
C ALA A 155 10.79 -7.03 1.51
N GLU A 156 10.83 -5.97 0.72
CA GLU A 156 11.01 -4.61 1.23
C GLU A 156 9.81 -4.15 2.08
N PRO A 157 10.03 -3.34 3.14
CA PRO A 157 8.97 -2.63 3.84
C PRO A 157 8.44 -1.47 2.98
N LEU A 158 7.35 -0.81 3.39
CA LEU A 158 6.60 0.15 2.58
C LEU A 158 7.44 1.26 1.93
N LEU A 159 8.37 1.86 2.67
CA LEU A 159 9.20 2.97 2.17
C LEU A 159 10.48 2.52 1.47
N GLY A 160 10.64 1.20 1.26
CA GLY A 160 11.82 0.62 0.62
C GLY A 160 13.12 0.96 1.36
N GLU A 161 14.24 0.97 0.63
CA GLU A 161 15.57 1.24 1.21
C GLU A 161 15.65 2.60 1.91
N VAL A 162 16.37 2.62 3.04
CA VAL A 162 16.72 3.86 3.74
C VAL A 162 17.85 4.53 2.98
N GLY A 163 17.65 5.76 2.52
CA GLY A 163 18.70 6.54 1.87
C GLY A 163 19.84 6.91 2.82
N THR A 164 20.91 7.48 2.27
CA THR A 164 22.12 7.85 3.02
C THR A 164 21.97 9.15 3.81
N ASP A 165 21.01 10.00 3.44
CA ASP A 165 20.74 11.29 4.08
C ASP A 165 19.25 11.68 3.90
N ALA A 166 18.84 12.77 4.56
CA ALA A 166 17.44 13.24 4.58
C ALA A 166 16.90 13.70 3.21
N THR A 167 17.74 13.86 2.20
CA THR A 167 17.36 14.34 0.86
C THR A 167 17.39 13.24 -0.19
N THR A 168 17.95 12.08 0.13
CA THR A 168 17.95 10.92 -0.77
C THR A 168 16.62 10.18 -0.64
N VAL A 169 15.80 10.26 -1.68
CA VAL A 169 14.50 9.58 -1.75
C VAL A 169 14.53 8.50 -2.82
N ASN A 170 13.59 7.57 -2.74
CA ASN A 170 13.40 6.48 -3.70
C ASN A 170 11.99 6.53 -4.30
N GLU A 171 11.70 5.65 -5.23
CA GLU A 171 10.41 5.58 -5.91
C GLU A 171 9.26 5.21 -4.96
N ASP A 172 9.51 4.34 -3.97
CA ASP A 172 8.49 3.95 -2.98
C ASP A 172 8.04 5.15 -2.14
N LYS A 173 8.98 5.97 -1.65
CA LYS A 173 8.65 7.19 -0.90
C LYS A 173 7.88 8.19 -1.75
N ALA A 174 8.20 8.27 -3.05
CA ALA A 174 7.49 9.13 -3.98
C ALA A 174 6.04 8.65 -4.19
N ALA A 175 5.84 7.35 -4.43
CA ALA A 175 4.53 6.75 -4.57
C ALA A 175 3.70 6.91 -3.30
N VAL A 176 4.26 6.52 -2.15
CA VAL A 176 3.59 6.65 -0.85
C VAL A 176 3.17 8.10 -0.59
N ALA A 177 4.05 9.08 -0.84
CA ALA A 177 3.73 10.50 -0.63
C ALA A 177 2.54 10.97 -1.48
N GLN A 178 2.47 10.51 -2.74
CA GLN A 178 1.36 10.83 -3.64
C GLN A 178 0.05 10.17 -3.17
N ASP A 179 0.08 8.87 -2.88
CA ASP A 179 -1.11 8.08 -2.59
C ASP A 179 -1.75 8.47 -1.26
N ILE A 180 -0.93 8.63 -0.20
CA ILE A 180 -1.46 9.04 1.11
C ILE A 180 -2.02 10.47 1.07
N THR A 181 -1.40 11.36 0.30
CA THR A 181 -1.89 12.74 0.14
C THR A 181 -3.20 12.76 -0.64
N ALA A 182 -3.29 12.01 -1.74
CA ALA A 182 -4.51 11.90 -2.53
C ALA A 182 -5.68 11.36 -1.69
N GLU A 183 -5.47 10.31 -0.91
CA GLU A 183 -6.50 9.74 -0.05
C GLU A 183 -6.89 10.69 1.09
N ALA A 184 -5.93 11.41 1.70
CA ALA A 184 -6.24 12.39 2.74
C ALA A 184 -7.09 13.55 2.21
N VAL A 185 -6.78 14.05 1.02
CA VAL A 185 -7.52 15.11 0.31
C VAL A 185 -8.95 14.66 -0.01
N LYS A 186 -9.09 13.47 -0.59
CA LYS A 186 -10.38 12.85 -0.92
C LYS A 186 -11.24 12.64 0.33
N THR A 187 -10.67 12.08 1.41
CA THR A 187 -11.37 11.86 2.68
C THR A 187 -11.81 13.18 3.33
N ALA A 188 -11.04 14.27 3.15
CA ALA A 188 -11.39 15.60 3.60
C ALA A 188 -12.51 16.27 2.76
N GLY A 189 -12.85 15.70 1.60
CA GLY A 189 -13.88 16.21 0.70
C GLY A 189 -13.41 17.33 -0.22
N TYR A 190 -12.09 17.48 -0.43
CA TYR A 190 -11.55 18.41 -1.41
C TYR A 190 -11.36 17.74 -2.77
N ASP A 191 -11.55 18.51 -3.83
CA ASP A 191 -11.32 18.05 -5.22
C ASP A 191 -9.83 17.91 -5.56
N SER A 192 -8.97 18.64 -4.84
CA SER A 192 -7.51 18.61 -5.03
C SER A 192 -6.77 19.16 -3.80
N LEU A 193 -5.47 18.88 -3.71
CA LEU A 193 -4.58 19.43 -2.68
C LEU A 193 -4.52 20.97 -2.76
N GLU A 194 -4.56 21.54 -3.98
CA GLU A 194 -4.57 22.98 -4.19
C GLU A 194 -5.88 23.60 -3.70
N ALA A 195 -7.03 22.93 -3.90
CA ALA A 195 -8.31 23.40 -3.35
C ALA A 195 -8.29 23.44 -1.81
N ALA A 196 -7.67 22.45 -1.16
CA ALA A 196 -7.45 22.47 0.28
C ALA A 196 -6.53 23.62 0.72
N LYS A 197 -5.47 23.91 -0.06
CA LYS A 197 -4.55 25.01 0.18
C LYS A 197 -5.24 26.37 0.05
N GLU A 198 -6.10 26.56 -0.95
CA GLU A 198 -6.92 27.75 -1.11
C GLU A 198 -7.87 27.98 0.08
N ASP A 199 -8.36 26.88 0.70
CA ASP A 199 -9.16 26.91 1.94
C ASP A 199 -8.30 27.02 3.21
N SER A 200 -7.01 27.34 3.06
CA SER A 200 -6.03 27.44 4.15
C SER A 200 -5.94 26.16 5.00
N THR A 201 -6.11 24.99 4.39
CA THR A 201 -6.05 23.68 5.04
C THR A 201 -4.70 23.01 4.82
N ALA A 202 -4.06 22.61 5.91
CA ALA A 202 -2.88 21.76 5.93
C ALA A 202 -3.22 20.33 6.35
N PHE A 203 -2.49 19.36 5.78
CA PHE A 203 -2.49 17.98 6.21
C PHE A 203 -1.21 17.69 6.99
N VAL A 204 -1.34 17.08 8.14
CA VAL A 204 -0.21 16.67 8.98
C VAL A 204 -0.25 15.16 9.14
N PHE A 205 0.74 14.48 8.57
CA PHE A 205 0.90 13.04 8.70
C PHE A 205 1.77 12.72 9.91
N MET A 206 1.20 11.99 10.88
CA MET A 206 1.85 11.63 12.13
C MET A 206 2.35 10.19 12.10
N GLY A 207 3.67 10.00 12.02
CA GLY A 207 4.33 8.70 12.22
C GLY A 207 4.56 8.40 13.70
N HIS A 208 5.06 7.20 14.00
CA HIS A 208 5.43 6.83 15.37
C HIS A 208 6.68 7.60 15.83
N GLY A 209 7.71 7.62 15.01
CA GLY A 209 9.07 8.03 15.42
C GLY A 209 9.88 6.82 15.88
N THR A 210 11.18 6.96 15.93
CA THR A 210 12.09 5.92 16.43
C THR A 210 13.48 6.47 16.69
N SER A 211 14.18 5.96 17.70
CA SER A 211 15.59 6.22 17.94
C SER A 211 16.53 5.45 16.97
N HIS A 212 15.97 4.49 16.22
CA HIS A 212 16.73 3.74 15.21
C HIS A 212 17.24 4.64 14.08
N THR A 213 18.34 4.25 13.43
CA THR A 213 18.93 5.03 12.33
C THR A 213 17.97 5.26 11.16
N ALA A 214 17.01 4.35 10.95
CA ALA A 214 15.97 4.47 9.94
C ALA A 214 15.01 5.66 10.15
N LYS A 215 15.05 6.36 11.31
CA LYS A 215 14.26 7.58 11.56
C LYS A 215 14.41 8.64 10.46
N ILE A 216 15.53 8.62 9.73
CA ILE A 216 15.78 9.50 8.58
C ILE A 216 14.70 9.36 7.51
N SER A 217 13.98 8.24 7.44
CA SER A 217 12.87 8.04 6.49
C SER A 217 11.74 9.05 6.68
N TYR A 218 11.51 9.56 7.90
CA TYR A 218 10.54 10.62 8.14
C TYR A 218 11.00 11.96 7.54
N SER A 219 12.28 12.30 7.70
CA SER A 219 12.87 13.49 7.05
C SER A 219 12.86 13.37 5.53
N GLN A 220 13.09 12.15 5.00
CA GLN A 220 13.00 11.86 3.56
C GLN A 220 11.57 12.02 3.04
N MET A 221 10.56 11.57 3.79
CA MET A 221 9.16 11.80 3.44
C MET A 221 8.82 13.30 3.40
N ALA A 222 9.30 14.07 4.39
CA ALA A 222 9.14 15.52 4.38
C ALA A 222 9.82 16.19 3.19
N ALA A 223 11.02 15.72 2.81
CA ALA A 223 11.72 16.19 1.60
C ALA A 223 10.93 15.83 0.34
N GLN A 224 10.40 14.62 0.26
CA GLN A 224 9.59 14.16 -0.87
C GLN A 224 8.31 14.99 -1.05
N MET A 225 7.63 15.36 0.05
CA MET A 225 6.46 16.26 -0.03
C MET A 225 6.84 17.61 -0.66
N LYS A 226 7.99 18.16 -0.30
CA LYS A 226 8.50 19.41 -0.87
C LYS A 226 8.87 19.28 -2.35
N ASP A 227 9.51 18.18 -2.74
CA ASP A 227 9.89 17.91 -4.13
C ASP A 227 8.68 17.76 -5.04
N LEU A 228 7.57 17.23 -4.52
CA LEU A 228 6.27 17.15 -5.20
C LEU A 228 5.52 18.50 -5.22
N GLY A 229 6.01 19.53 -4.53
CA GLY A 229 5.34 20.82 -4.42
C GLY A 229 4.13 20.82 -3.48
N TYR A 230 4.07 19.89 -2.54
CA TYR A 230 2.97 19.73 -1.57
C TYR A 230 3.19 20.64 -0.36
N ASP A 231 3.12 21.96 -0.58
CA ASP A 231 3.45 22.99 0.42
C ASP A 231 2.54 22.97 1.67
N ASN A 232 1.36 22.36 1.58
CA ASN A 232 0.40 22.22 2.68
C ASN A 232 0.36 20.81 3.29
N VAL A 233 1.43 20.02 3.11
CA VAL A 233 1.59 18.70 3.72
C VAL A 233 2.83 18.68 4.60
N PHE A 234 2.68 18.20 5.84
CA PHE A 234 3.71 18.19 6.87
C PHE A 234 3.87 16.79 7.47
N ILE A 235 5.06 16.45 7.88
CA ILE A 235 5.39 15.17 8.52
C ILE A 235 5.79 15.42 9.97
N GLY A 236 5.21 14.65 10.87
CA GLY A 236 5.59 14.66 12.28
C GLY A 236 5.60 13.26 12.88
N THR A 237 6.05 13.11 14.11
CA THR A 237 6.12 11.82 14.81
C THR A 237 5.73 11.97 16.29
N VAL A 238 5.08 10.92 16.84
CA VAL A 238 4.69 10.86 18.25
C VAL A 238 5.89 11.03 19.17
N GLU A 239 6.98 10.29 18.89
CA GLU A 239 8.19 10.28 19.72
C GLU A 239 9.08 11.53 19.51
N GLY A 240 8.77 12.42 18.56
CA GLY A 240 9.63 13.55 18.21
C GLY A 240 11.01 13.12 17.71
N GLU A 241 11.12 12.01 17.03
CA GLU A 241 12.34 11.43 16.49
C GLU A 241 12.15 11.12 14.99
N PRO A 242 12.85 11.85 14.12
CA PRO A 242 13.90 12.88 14.38
C PRO A 242 13.32 14.19 14.97
N GLU A 243 14.17 15.01 15.60
CA GLU A 243 13.76 16.21 16.40
C GLU A 243 12.89 17.19 15.62
N GLU A 244 13.12 17.37 14.31
CA GLU A 244 12.34 18.25 13.44
C GLU A 244 10.89 17.79 13.26
N THR A 245 10.57 16.55 13.60
CA THR A 245 9.22 15.98 13.51
C THR A 245 8.43 16.05 14.82
N ALA A 246 9.00 16.65 15.87
CA ALA A 246 8.31 16.86 17.13
C ALA A 246 7.08 17.79 16.95
N HIS A 247 6.04 17.54 17.73
CA HIS A 247 4.77 18.27 17.57
C HIS A 247 4.92 19.79 17.71
N GLU A 248 5.81 20.27 18.59
CA GLU A 248 6.08 21.71 18.75
C GLU A 248 6.63 22.31 17.45
N GLN A 249 7.56 21.61 16.80
CA GLN A 249 8.16 22.06 15.54
C GLN A 249 7.11 22.06 14.42
N VAL A 250 6.34 21.01 14.30
CA VAL A 250 5.30 20.88 13.26
C VAL A 250 4.20 21.93 13.45
N ILE A 251 3.74 22.20 14.67
CA ILE A 251 2.77 23.26 14.96
C ILE A 251 3.29 24.62 14.50
N GLU A 252 4.55 24.97 14.83
CA GLU A 252 5.16 26.22 14.42
C GLU A 252 5.36 26.32 12.90
N GLU A 253 5.73 25.22 12.23
CA GLU A 253 5.88 25.19 10.78
C GLU A 253 4.55 25.42 10.07
N VAL A 254 3.48 24.72 10.47
CA VAL A 254 2.13 24.89 9.91
C VAL A 254 1.63 26.31 10.12
N HIS A 255 1.85 26.87 11.32
CA HIS A 255 1.48 28.24 11.66
C HIS A 255 2.28 29.26 10.81
N ALA A 256 3.59 29.10 10.70
CA ALA A 256 4.46 29.99 9.92
C ALA A 256 4.13 29.94 8.42
N ALA A 257 3.69 28.80 7.90
CA ALA A 257 3.18 28.66 6.54
C ALA A 257 1.82 29.33 6.31
N GLY A 258 1.12 29.75 7.39
CA GLY A 258 -0.09 30.58 7.31
C GLY A 258 -1.41 29.80 7.25
N TYR A 259 -1.39 28.49 7.41
CA TYR A 259 -2.58 27.65 7.40
C TYR A 259 -3.44 27.87 8.64
N LYS A 260 -4.75 27.73 8.50
CA LYS A 260 -5.74 27.97 9.56
C LYS A 260 -6.52 26.71 9.94
N ASN A 261 -6.65 25.79 9.02
CA ASN A 261 -7.30 24.52 9.23
C ASN A 261 -6.24 23.41 9.18
N VAL A 262 -6.34 22.44 10.06
CA VAL A 262 -5.41 21.31 10.14
C VAL A 262 -6.19 20.01 10.13
N ILE A 263 -5.71 19.05 9.34
CA ILE A 263 -6.20 17.67 9.33
C ILE A 263 -5.04 16.77 9.71
N LEU A 264 -5.18 16.08 10.83
CA LEU A 264 -4.20 15.10 11.31
C LEU A 264 -4.57 13.71 10.76
N ARG A 265 -3.59 12.99 10.21
CA ARG A 265 -3.75 11.62 9.72
C ARG A 265 -2.53 10.78 10.08
N PRO A 266 -2.66 9.47 10.39
CA PRO A 266 -1.49 8.64 10.66
C PRO A 266 -0.58 8.48 9.43
N LEU A 267 0.73 8.53 9.62
CA LEU A 267 1.76 7.96 8.76
C LEU A 267 2.17 6.61 9.35
N MET A 268 1.20 5.75 9.51
CA MET A 268 1.34 4.42 10.09
C MET A 268 0.54 3.43 9.25
N VAL A 269 1.09 2.25 9.01
CA VAL A 269 0.41 1.23 8.21
C VAL A 269 -0.90 0.82 8.87
N VAL A 270 -0.94 0.83 10.19
CA VAL A 270 -2.11 0.44 11.00
C VAL A 270 -2.53 1.59 11.91
N ALA A 271 -3.82 1.95 11.89
CA ALA A 271 -4.41 2.93 12.78
C ALA A 271 -4.78 2.31 14.14
N GLY A 272 -3.75 2.01 14.93
CA GLY A 272 -3.88 1.44 16.28
C GLY A 272 -4.00 2.49 17.39
N ASP A 273 -3.39 2.20 18.52
CA ASP A 273 -3.45 3.01 19.74
C ASP A 273 -2.96 4.46 19.51
N HIS A 274 -1.79 4.63 18.89
CA HIS A 274 -1.23 5.96 18.61
C HIS A 274 -2.15 6.83 17.73
N ALA A 275 -2.83 6.26 16.76
CA ALA A 275 -3.77 7.02 15.93
C ALA A 275 -5.03 7.42 16.71
N ASN A 276 -5.51 6.54 17.58
CA ASN A 276 -6.74 6.75 18.34
C ASN A 276 -6.53 7.63 19.57
N ASN A 277 -5.41 7.46 20.28
CA ASN A 277 -5.13 8.14 21.55
C ASN A 277 -4.15 9.30 21.35
N ASP A 278 -2.92 9.06 20.91
CA ASP A 278 -1.89 10.11 20.83
C ASP A 278 -2.19 11.13 19.72
N MET A 279 -2.80 10.73 18.62
CA MET A 279 -3.20 11.69 17.57
C MET A 279 -4.58 12.29 17.84
N ALA A 280 -5.61 11.46 17.96
CA ALA A 280 -7.02 11.87 17.92
C ALA A 280 -7.72 11.87 19.28
N GLY A 281 -7.05 11.44 20.36
CA GLY A 281 -7.58 11.39 21.72
C GLY A 281 -8.01 12.75 22.27
N ASP A 282 -8.71 12.73 23.40
CA ASP A 282 -9.18 13.94 24.06
C ASP A 282 -8.27 14.36 25.22
N ASP A 283 -7.23 13.59 25.51
CA ASP A 283 -6.23 13.90 26.52
C ASP A 283 -5.42 15.15 26.13
N GLY A 284 -4.92 15.89 27.12
CA GLY A 284 -4.27 17.17 26.88
C GLY A 284 -2.96 17.11 26.13
N ASP A 285 -2.34 15.94 26.04
CA ASP A 285 -1.10 15.62 25.35
C ASP A 285 -1.31 14.99 23.97
N SER A 286 -2.57 14.70 23.58
CA SER A 286 -2.85 14.28 22.22
C SER A 286 -2.53 15.40 21.21
N TRP A 287 -2.07 15.03 20.02
CA TRP A 287 -1.78 15.98 18.94
C TRP A 287 -2.96 16.91 18.64
N LYS A 288 -4.17 16.36 18.53
CA LYS A 288 -5.40 17.13 18.36
C LYS A 288 -5.55 18.20 19.45
N SER A 289 -5.30 17.86 20.71
CA SER A 289 -5.42 18.79 21.84
C SER A 289 -4.28 19.82 21.84
N LEU A 290 -3.06 19.41 21.51
CA LEU A 290 -1.89 20.30 21.43
C LEU A 290 -2.05 21.32 20.28
N PHE A 291 -2.49 20.91 19.10
CA PHE A 291 -2.78 21.82 17.99
C PHE A 291 -3.88 22.82 18.34
N LYS A 292 -4.95 22.37 19.02
CA LYS A 292 -6.01 23.27 19.50
C LYS A 292 -5.50 24.24 20.57
N ALA A 293 -4.69 23.77 21.52
CA ALA A 293 -4.14 24.56 22.61
C ALA A 293 -3.15 25.64 22.14
N ALA A 294 -2.47 25.44 21.00
CA ALA A 294 -1.58 26.40 20.39
C ALA A 294 -2.30 27.73 20.03
N GLY A 295 -3.61 27.66 19.75
CA GLY A 295 -4.43 28.84 19.48
C GLY A 295 -4.17 29.50 18.13
N TYR A 296 -3.48 28.83 17.22
CA TYR A 296 -3.15 29.32 15.87
C TYR A 296 -4.18 28.95 14.81
N PHE A 297 -4.93 27.85 15.08
CA PHE A 297 -5.78 27.20 14.09
C PHE A 297 -7.27 27.39 14.42
N ASP A 298 -8.06 27.66 13.40
CA ASP A 298 -9.51 27.83 13.49
C ASP A 298 -10.20 26.45 13.59
N LYS A 299 -9.61 25.43 12.95
CA LYS A 299 -10.14 24.07 12.91
C LYS A 299 -9.01 23.03 13.00
N VAL A 300 -9.23 21.99 13.81
CA VAL A 300 -8.35 20.82 13.89
C VAL A 300 -9.21 19.56 13.84
N ASP A 301 -9.12 18.85 12.74
CA ASP A 301 -9.82 17.60 12.48
C ASP A 301 -8.83 16.41 12.45
N THR A 302 -9.36 15.21 12.55
CA THR A 302 -8.58 13.97 12.49
C THR A 302 -9.20 12.98 11.50
N GLN A 303 -8.35 12.23 10.80
CA GLN A 303 -8.71 11.08 9.97
C GLN A 303 -8.02 9.86 10.58
N ILE A 304 -8.78 8.99 11.26
CA ILE A 304 -8.25 7.79 11.91
C ILE A 304 -8.37 6.63 10.89
N ALA A 305 -7.33 6.46 10.07
CA ALA A 305 -7.29 5.45 9.03
C ALA A 305 -5.83 5.08 8.76
N GLY A 306 -5.51 3.80 8.76
CA GLY A 306 -4.17 3.30 8.48
C GLY A 306 -3.82 3.38 6.99
N LEU A 307 -2.55 3.33 6.67
CA LEU A 307 -2.11 3.31 5.27
C LEU A 307 -2.48 1.99 4.58
N GLY A 308 -2.58 0.91 5.36
CA GLY A 308 -2.87 -0.43 4.84
C GLY A 308 -4.27 -0.59 4.23
N GLU A 309 -5.23 0.32 4.52
CA GLU A 309 -6.54 0.30 3.86
C GLU A 309 -6.55 0.96 2.48
N ILE A 310 -5.47 1.69 2.10
CA ILE A 310 -5.35 2.40 0.82
C ILE A 310 -4.96 1.40 -0.27
N PRO A 311 -5.78 1.20 -1.32
CA PRO A 311 -5.50 0.21 -2.35
C PRO A 311 -4.15 0.39 -3.04
N GLU A 312 -3.73 1.63 -3.31
CA GLU A 312 -2.46 1.96 -3.94
C GLU A 312 -1.28 1.54 -3.04
N ILE A 313 -1.39 1.73 -1.73
CA ILE A 313 -0.38 1.26 -0.75
C ILE A 313 -0.31 -0.26 -0.71
N GLN A 314 -1.46 -0.95 -0.79
CA GLN A 314 -1.48 -2.41 -0.89
C GLN A 314 -0.73 -2.90 -2.13
N GLN A 315 -0.82 -2.20 -3.27
CA GLN A 315 -0.10 -2.54 -4.49
C GLN A 315 1.42 -2.37 -4.35
N ILE A 316 1.92 -1.45 -3.54
CA ILE A 316 3.36 -1.35 -3.25
C ILE A 316 3.85 -2.63 -2.55
N TYR A 317 3.12 -3.14 -1.56
CA TYR A 317 3.46 -4.43 -0.93
C TYR A 317 3.37 -5.61 -1.91
N VAL A 318 2.39 -5.60 -2.82
CA VAL A 318 2.31 -6.61 -3.88
C VAL A 318 3.54 -6.54 -4.77
N ALA A 319 4.00 -5.35 -5.17
CA ALA A 319 5.21 -5.19 -5.99
C ALA A 319 6.48 -5.65 -5.25
N HIS A 320 6.63 -5.30 -3.97
CA HIS A 320 7.76 -5.75 -3.15
C HIS A 320 7.77 -7.28 -2.97
N THR A 321 6.61 -7.87 -2.72
CA THR A 321 6.47 -9.34 -2.68
C THR A 321 6.83 -9.99 -4.02
N LYS A 322 6.42 -9.39 -5.15
CA LYS A 322 6.79 -9.86 -6.47
C LYS A 322 8.31 -9.91 -6.65
N ALA A 323 8.98 -8.81 -6.34
CA ALA A 323 10.44 -8.72 -6.44
C ALA A 323 11.13 -9.77 -5.54
N ALA A 324 10.60 -10.01 -4.35
CA ALA A 324 11.08 -11.03 -3.43
C ALA A 324 10.91 -12.45 -4.00
N ILE A 325 9.73 -12.79 -4.54
CA ILE A 325 9.46 -14.07 -5.20
C ILE A 325 10.43 -14.28 -6.39
N GLU A 326 10.59 -13.27 -7.24
CA GLU A 326 11.50 -13.32 -8.39
C GLU A 326 12.95 -13.52 -7.97
N SER A 327 13.37 -13.00 -6.81
CA SER A 327 14.73 -13.19 -6.27
C SER A 327 15.04 -14.63 -5.86
N LEU A 328 14.02 -15.46 -5.61
CA LEU A 328 14.20 -16.88 -5.29
C LEU A 328 14.67 -17.73 -6.49
N GLY A 329 14.60 -17.18 -7.70
CA GLY A 329 15.07 -17.80 -8.95
C GLY A 329 14.21 -18.99 -9.42
N ASP A 330 14.71 -19.72 -10.45
CA ASP A 330 13.99 -20.81 -11.14
C ASP A 330 13.56 -22.00 -10.24
N ALA A 331 14.00 -22.05 -8.99
CA ALA A 331 13.61 -23.10 -8.04
C ALA A 331 12.10 -23.04 -7.69
N VAL A 332 11.49 -21.86 -7.80
CA VAL A 332 10.07 -21.62 -7.47
C VAL A 332 9.20 -21.54 -8.72
N THR A 333 9.78 -21.25 -9.88
CA THR A 333 9.08 -21.12 -11.17
C THR A 333 8.72 -22.45 -11.82
N SER A 334 9.12 -23.60 -11.24
CA SER A 334 8.87 -24.93 -11.81
C SER A 334 7.63 -25.68 -11.30
N SER A 335 6.81 -25.08 -10.44
CA SER A 335 5.45 -25.57 -10.23
C SER A 335 4.53 -24.75 -11.14
N ASP A 336 4.20 -25.33 -12.29
CA ASP A 336 3.22 -24.85 -13.27
C ASP A 336 2.67 -23.44 -12.96
N ALA A 337 3.28 -22.44 -13.60
CA ALA A 337 2.68 -21.12 -13.67
C ALA A 337 1.30 -21.25 -14.35
N VAL A 338 0.32 -21.61 -13.57
CA VAL A 338 -1.05 -21.29 -13.89
C VAL A 338 -1.15 -19.79 -13.61
N THR A 339 -0.93 -19.01 -14.64
CA THR A 339 -1.39 -17.64 -14.70
C THR A 339 -2.76 -17.58 -14.05
N ALA A 340 -2.84 -17.02 -12.84
CA ALA A 340 -4.10 -16.61 -12.28
C ALA A 340 -4.56 -15.36 -13.02
N THR A 341 -4.92 -15.54 -14.26
CA THR A 341 -5.99 -14.82 -14.86
C THR A 341 -7.22 -15.18 -14.03
N SER A 342 -7.84 -14.25 -13.36
CA SER A 342 -9.29 -14.31 -13.22
C SER A 342 -9.77 -14.41 -14.68
N ALA A 343 -9.96 -15.66 -15.12
CA ALA A 343 -10.19 -15.94 -16.53
C ALA A 343 -11.56 -15.35 -16.84
N LEU A 344 -11.53 -14.15 -17.42
CA LEU A 344 -12.73 -13.60 -18.03
C LEU A 344 -13.20 -14.67 -19.03
N GLU A 345 -14.47 -14.98 -19.03
CA GLU A 345 -15.07 -15.84 -20.05
C GLU A 345 -14.80 -15.24 -21.43
N ASP A 346 -14.72 -16.09 -22.45
CA ASP A 346 -14.64 -15.61 -23.84
C ASP A 346 -15.77 -14.60 -24.10
N GLY A 347 -15.39 -13.44 -24.61
CA GLY A 347 -16.33 -12.34 -24.81
C GLY A 347 -15.63 -11.00 -25.04
N THR A 348 -16.45 -9.97 -25.13
CA THR A 348 -16.02 -8.58 -25.31
C THR A 348 -16.32 -7.80 -24.03
N TYR A 349 -15.38 -6.99 -23.60
CA TYR A 349 -15.44 -6.19 -22.40
C TYR A 349 -15.05 -4.75 -22.69
N THR A 350 -15.55 -3.80 -21.97
CA THR A 350 -15.01 -2.46 -21.88
C THR A 350 -14.02 -2.45 -20.70
N ALA A 351 -12.79 -2.00 -20.92
CA ALA A 351 -11.75 -1.96 -19.90
C ALA A 351 -10.97 -0.64 -19.97
N LYS A 352 -10.41 -0.20 -18.85
CA LYS A 352 -9.50 0.94 -18.82
C LYS A 352 -8.13 0.54 -19.34
N PHE A 353 -7.49 1.45 -20.07
CA PHE A 353 -6.10 1.33 -20.50
C PHE A 353 -5.32 2.47 -19.86
N ASN A 354 -4.53 2.15 -18.85
CA ASN A 354 -3.73 3.11 -18.09
C ASN A 354 -2.33 3.21 -18.68
N THR A 355 -1.74 4.40 -18.65
CA THR A 355 -0.37 4.66 -19.11
C THR A 355 0.34 5.60 -18.14
N ASP A 356 1.66 5.54 -18.09
CA ASP A 356 2.54 6.44 -17.35
C ASP A 356 2.74 7.82 -18.03
N SER A 357 2.03 8.10 -19.11
CA SER A 357 2.28 9.26 -19.98
C SER A 357 1.04 10.06 -20.29
N SER A 358 1.13 11.38 -20.16
CA SER A 358 0.09 12.31 -20.62
C SER A 358 0.09 12.52 -22.16
N MET A 359 1.13 12.06 -22.87
CA MET A 359 1.23 12.17 -24.33
C MET A 359 0.91 10.87 -25.08
N PHE A 360 0.91 9.76 -24.37
CA PHE A 360 0.50 8.45 -24.86
C PHE A 360 -0.68 7.97 -24.02
N HIS A 361 -1.87 8.13 -24.50
CA HIS A 361 -3.11 7.73 -23.83
C HIS A 361 -4.22 7.43 -24.83
N VAL A 362 -5.26 6.77 -24.38
CA VAL A 362 -6.48 6.51 -25.14
C VAL A 362 -7.18 7.83 -25.47
N ASN A 363 -7.84 7.86 -26.63
CA ASN A 363 -8.58 9.04 -27.08
C ASN A 363 -9.61 9.50 -26.04
N GLU A 364 -9.72 10.81 -25.86
CA GLU A 364 -10.64 11.42 -24.87
C GLU A 364 -12.11 11.05 -25.12
N ALA A 365 -12.50 10.80 -26.35
CA ALA A 365 -13.86 10.34 -26.68
C ALA A 365 -14.18 8.97 -26.09
N ASP A 366 -13.16 8.17 -25.75
CA ASP A 366 -13.28 6.84 -25.15
C ASP A 366 -13.15 6.84 -23.63
N ASN A 367 -12.97 8.01 -23.00
CA ASN A 367 -12.86 8.20 -21.53
C ASN A 367 -11.80 7.29 -20.89
N GLY A 368 -10.65 7.09 -21.54
CA GLY A 368 -9.58 6.21 -21.05
C GLY A 368 -9.86 4.72 -21.16
N CYS A 369 -10.97 4.33 -21.79
CA CYS A 369 -11.37 2.94 -21.98
C CYS A 369 -11.10 2.48 -23.42
N GLY A 370 -10.97 1.17 -23.59
CA GLY A 370 -10.95 0.51 -24.88
C GLY A 370 -11.77 -0.78 -24.86
N THR A 371 -11.70 -1.55 -25.93
CA THR A 371 -12.41 -2.83 -26.07
C THR A 371 -11.44 -3.97 -25.78
N LEU A 372 -11.66 -4.70 -24.70
CA LEU A 372 -10.91 -5.91 -24.38
C LEU A 372 -11.66 -7.13 -24.94
N THR A 373 -11.03 -7.86 -25.84
CA THR A 373 -11.54 -9.13 -26.37
C THR A 373 -10.84 -10.29 -25.71
N VAL A 374 -11.61 -11.21 -25.13
CA VAL A 374 -11.12 -12.48 -24.57
C VAL A 374 -11.54 -13.60 -25.50
N LYS A 375 -10.60 -14.39 -26.00
CA LYS A 375 -10.85 -15.53 -26.86
C LYS A 375 -9.83 -16.65 -26.60
N ASP A 376 -10.33 -17.84 -26.32
CA ASP A 376 -9.52 -19.01 -26.01
C ASP A 376 -8.47 -18.72 -24.90
N GLY A 377 -8.88 -17.95 -23.86
CA GLY A 377 -8.01 -17.53 -22.77
C GLY A 377 -6.96 -16.46 -23.11
N LYS A 378 -6.94 -15.93 -24.34
CA LYS A 378 -6.07 -14.82 -24.73
C LYS A 378 -6.82 -13.51 -24.72
N MET A 379 -6.19 -12.47 -24.19
CA MET A 379 -6.75 -11.13 -24.12
C MET A 379 -6.07 -10.20 -25.13
N THR A 380 -6.87 -9.37 -25.77
CA THR A 380 -6.38 -8.33 -26.69
C THR A 380 -7.15 -7.04 -26.41
N MET A 381 -6.43 -5.99 -26.10
CA MET A 381 -6.99 -4.67 -25.83
C MET A 381 -6.92 -3.80 -27.08
N HIS A 382 -8.07 -3.43 -27.60
CA HIS A 382 -8.19 -2.50 -28.70
C HIS A 382 -8.31 -1.07 -28.17
N ILE A 383 -7.37 -0.20 -28.56
CA ILE A 383 -7.31 1.20 -28.13
C ILE A 383 -7.23 2.14 -29.31
N ARG A 384 -7.93 3.27 -29.25
CA ARG A 384 -7.79 4.39 -30.20
C ARG A 384 -6.96 5.48 -29.54
N LEU A 385 -5.96 5.98 -30.24
CA LEU A 385 -5.07 7.03 -29.75
C LEU A 385 -5.62 8.42 -30.13
N VAL A 386 -5.06 9.47 -29.53
CA VAL A 386 -5.45 10.86 -29.81
C VAL A 386 -5.03 11.39 -31.19
N SER A 387 -4.15 10.66 -31.89
CA SER A 387 -3.66 11.13 -33.17
C SER A 387 -2.91 10.03 -33.94
N LYS A 388 -2.41 10.35 -35.12
CA LYS A 388 -1.54 9.49 -35.94
C LYS A 388 -0.04 9.70 -35.72
N LYS A 389 0.36 10.23 -34.53
CA LYS A 389 1.78 10.54 -34.27
C LYS A 389 2.58 9.34 -33.75
N ILE A 390 1.92 8.31 -33.23
CA ILE A 390 2.53 7.04 -32.82
C ILE A 390 2.27 6.06 -33.96
N VAL A 391 3.34 5.55 -34.58
CA VAL A 391 3.26 4.78 -35.81
C VAL A 391 3.40 3.27 -35.61
N ASN A 392 4.02 2.83 -34.53
CA ASN A 392 4.08 1.43 -34.12
C ASN A 392 4.12 1.33 -32.58
N LEU A 393 3.66 0.19 -32.08
CA LEU A 393 3.87 -0.23 -30.71
C LEU A 393 4.65 -1.54 -30.68
N TYR A 394 5.29 -1.83 -29.55
CA TYR A 394 5.95 -3.09 -29.26
C TYR A 394 5.73 -3.49 -27.82
N VAL A 395 5.25 -4.70 -27.58
CA VAL A 395 5.09 -5.23 -26.21
C VAL A 395 6.48 -5.62 -25.69
N GLY A 396 7.03 -4.82 -24.81
CA GLY A 396 8.39 -4.89 -24.30
C GLY A 396 9.10 -3.55 -24.36
N THR A 397 10.41 -3.55 -24.15
CA THR A 397 11.22 -2.33 -24.10
C THR A 397 11.57 -1.77 -25.47
N ALA A 398 11.88 -0.47 -25.55
CA ALA A 398 12.38 0.20 -26.75
C ALA A 398 13.65 -0.49 -27.30
N ALA A 399 14.54 -0.93 -26.41
CA ALA A 399 15.75 -1.66 -26.80
C ALA A 399 15.47 -3.03 -27.43
N ASP A 400 14.37 -3.66 -27.06
CA ASP A 400 13.93 -4.93 -27.67
C ASP A 400 13.22 -4.69 -29.00
N ALA A 401 12.47 -3.60 -29.11
CA ALA A 401 11.79 -3.19 -30.35
C ALA A 401 12.77 -2.89 -31.49
N GLU A 402 13.99 -2.47 -31.18
CA GLU A 402 15.06 -2.17 -32.18
C GLU A 402 15.82 -3.43 -32.66
N LYS A 403 15.58 -4.59 -32.05
CA LYS A 403 16.26 -5.84 -32.44
C LYS A 403 15.71 -6.39 -33.76
N ASP A 404 16.58 -7.03 -34.54
CA ASP A 404 16.17 -7.71 -35.77
C ASP A 404 15.14 -8.80 -35.47
N GLY A 405 13.96 -8.71 -36.11
CA GLY A 405 12.89 -9.69 -35.96
C GLY A 405 11.84 -9.34 -34.87
N ALA A 406 11.91 -8.16 -34.25
CA ALA A 406 10.89 -7.68 -33.34
C ALA A 406 9.49 -7.61 -34.03
N GLU A 407 8.49 -8.20 -33.38
CA GLU A 407 7.10 -8.19 -33.89
C GLU A 407 6.38 -6.90 -33.49
N LEU A 408 6.43 -5.90 -34.37
CA LEU A 408 5.82 -4.60 -34.13
C LEU A 408 4.31 -4.63 -34.39
N LEU A 409 3.54 -4.08 -33.44
CA LEU A 409 2.10 -3.85 -33.61
C LEU A 409 1.88 -2.73 -34.62
N GLN A 410 1.05 -3.02 -35.61
CA GLN A 410 0.75 -2.09 -36.71
C GLN A 410 -0.54 -1.33 -36.41
N PRO A 411 -0.60 -0.02 -36.70
CA PRO A 411 -1.81 0.75 -36.53
C PRO A 411 -2.88 0.43 -37.58
N THR A 412 -4.15 0.51 -37.13
CA THR A 412 -5.29 0.69 -38.02
C THR A 412 -5.73 2.16 -37.99
N SER A 413 -6.42 2.64 -39.07
CA SER A 413 -6.99 3.99 -39.08
C SER A 413 -8.48 3.93 -38.77
N GLU A 414 -8.93 4.71 -37.80
CA GLU A 414 -10.32 4.77 -37.37
C GLU A 414 -10.80 6.21 -37.21
N GLU A 415 -12.09 6.44 -37.43
CA GLU A 415 -12.73 7.72 -37.19
C GLU A 415 -13.24 7.80 -35.72
N VAL A 416 -12.91 8.89 -35.04
CA VAL A 416 -13.43 9.23 -33.73
C VAL A 416 -14.28 10.48 -33.82
N THR A 417 -15.49 10.45 -33.28
CA THR A 417 -16.38 11.61 -33.21
C THR A 417 -16.42 12.13 -31.76
N TYR A 418 -16.03 13.37 -31.57
CA TYR A 418 -16.03 14.04 -30.27
C TYR A 418 -17.41 14.59 -29.90
N SER A 419 -17.59 14.96 -28.64
CA SER A 419 -18.86 15.47 -28.09
C SER A 419 -19.36 16.78 -28.74
N ASP A 420 -18.44 17.55 -29.37
CA ASP A 420 -18.76 18.77 -30.13
C ASP A 420 -19.18 18.49 -31.58
N GLY A 421 -19.22 17.22 -31.99
CA GLY A 421 -19.55 16.78 -33.33
C GLY A 421 -18.39 16.79 -34.35
N THR A 422 -17.18 17.14 -33.92
CA THR A 422 -15.97 17.05 -34.74
C THR A 422 -15.60 15.58 -34.94
N THR A 423 -15.13 15.22 -36.16
CA THR A 423 -14.65 13.87 -36.44
C THR A 423 -13.21 13.94 -36.91
N GLU A 424 -12.36 13.10 -36.31
CA GLU A 424 -10.95 12.98 -36.65
C GLU A 424 -10.58 11.52 -36.98
N GLU A 425 -9.65 11.33 -37.92
CA GLU A 425 -9.08 10.02 -38.22
C GLU A 425 -7.81 9.81 -37.35
N VAL A 426 -7.82 8.80 -36.50
CA VAL A 426 -6.77 8.47 -35.52
C VAL A 426 -6.17 7.10 -35.82
N TYR A 427 -5.05 6.76 -35.16
CA TYR A 427 -4.54 5.40 -35.15
C TYR A 427 -5.12 4.61 -33.97
N ALA A 428 -5.48 3.36 -34.25
CA ALA A 428 -5.89 2.37 -33.27
C ALA A 428 -4.93 1.17 -33.30
N PHE A 429 -4.81 0.49 -32.17
CA PHE A 429 -3.93 -0.66 -31.99
C PHE A 429 -4.63 -1.77 -31.21
N ASP A 430 -4.31 -3.01 -31.58
CA ASP A 430 -4.65 -4.22 -30.86
C ASP A 430 -3.44 -4.63 -30.02
N VAL A 431 -3.52 -4.41 -28.71
CA VAL A 431 -2.42 -4.68 -27.78
C VAL A 431 -2.69 -6.01 -27.06
N PRO A 432 -1.82 -7.04 -27.22
CA PRO A 432 -1.90 -8.25 -26.43
C PRO A 432 -1.75 -7.94 -24.93
N VAL A 433 -2.62 -8.53 -24.09
CA VAL A 433 -2.62 -8.35 -22.66
C VAL A 433 -2.47 -9.72 -22.01
N GLU A 434 -1.45 -9.89 -21.20
CA GLU A 434 -1.20 -11.16 -20.52
C GLU A 434 -2.02 -11.32 -19.25
N ALA A 435 -2.18 -10.22 -18.48
CA ALA A 435 -2.99 -10.21 -17.26
C ALA A 435 -3.68 -8.85 -17.08
N LEU A 436 -4.84 -8.84 -16.41
CA LEU A 436 -5.49 -7.62 -15.93
C LEU A 436 -4.81 -7.13 -14.66
N ASP A 437 -4.92 -5.81 -14.44
CA ASP A 437 -4.42 -5.14 -13.25
C ASP A 437 -2.91 -5.32 -13.01
N GLN A 438 -2.16 -5.65 -14.06
CA GLN A 438 -0.71 -5.75 -14.06
C GLN A 438 -0.09 -4.79 -15.06
N GLU A 439 0.96 -4.09 -14.65
CA GLU A 439 1.75 -3.27 -15.57
C GLU A 439 2.66 -4.13 -16.45
N PHE A 440 2.81 -3.71 -17.69
CA PHE A 440 3.75 -4.29 -18.63
C PHE A 440 4.41 -3.23 -19.48
N ASP A 441 5.59 -3.56 -20.03
CA ASP A 441 6.32 -2.67 -20.93
C ASP A 441 5.65 -2.58 -22.29
N LEU A 442 5.43 -1.35 -22.75
CA LEU A 442 4.94 -1.07 -24.10
C LEU A 442 5.74 0.08 -24.70
N ALA A 443 6.64 -0.26 -25.61
CA ALA A 443 7.41 0.75 -26.31
C ALA A 443 6.59 1.36 -27.48
N ILE A 444 6.71 2.68 -27.67
CA ILE A 444 6.03 3.42 -28.74
C ILE A 444 7.05 4.01 -29.72
N LEU A 445 6.75 3.94 -31.03
CA LEU A 445 7.53 4.59 -32.06
C LEU A 445 6.82 5.85 -32.55
N GLY A 446 7.44 6.99 -32.35
CA GLY A 446 6.93 8.26 -32.88
C GLY A 446 7.27 8.46 -34.36
N THR A 447 6.57 9.38 -35.04
CA THR A 447 6.80 9.75 -36.46
C THR A 447 8.22 10.21 -36.77
N LYS A 448 9.02 10.55 -35.75
CA LYS A 448 10.44 10.95 -35.93
C LYS A 448 11.40 9.76 -35.89
N GLY A 449 10.88 8.53 -35.78
CA GLY A 449 11.69 7.31 -35.75
C GLY A 449 12.40 7.07 -34.42
N THR A 450 11.92 7.67 -33.32
CA THR A 450 12.45 7.46 -31.97
C THR A 450 11.51 6.59 -31.20
N TRP A 451 12.04 5.57 -30.50
CA TRP A 451 11.35 4.73 -29.56
C TRP A 451 11.35 5.35 -28.16
N TYR A 452 10.28 5.13 -27.44
CA TYR A 452 10.12 5.55 -26.04
C TYR A 452 9.52 4.39 -25.25
N ASP A 453 10.05 4.14 -24.06
CA ASP A 453 9.52 3.16 -23.13
C ASP A 453 8.35 3.73 -22.33
N HIS A 454 7.32 2.93 -22.14
CA HIS A 454 6.18 3.25 -21.29
C HIS A 454 5.74 2.04 -20.47
N LYS A 455 5.17 2.29 -19.31
CA LYS A 455 4.45 1.30 -18.52
C LYS A 455 2.95 1.47 -18.74
N VAL A 456 2.28 0.36 -19.03
CA VAL A 456 0.82 0.36 -19.25
C VAL A 456 0.16 -0.78 -18.49
N SER A 457 -1.12 -0.61 -18.15
CA SER A 457 -1.94 -1.69 -17.58
C SER A 457 -3.36 -1.65 -18.12
N VAL A 458 -4.06 -2.78 -18.00
CA VAL A 458 -5.49 -2.90 -18.35
C VAL A 458 -6.26 -3.30 -17.11
N SER A 459 -7.25 -2.49 -16.72
CA SER A 459 -8.03 -2.66 -15.50
C SER A 459 -9.53 -2.48 -15.73
N ASP A 460 -10.34 -2.71 -14.69
CA ASP A 460 -11.79 -2.44 -14.66
C ASP A 460 -12.57 -3.09 -15.83
N ALA A 461 -12.24 -4.32 -16.20
CA ALA A 461 -12.92 -5.01 -17.30
C ALA A 461 -14.39 -5.32 -16.95
N GLN A 462 -15.32 -4.72 -17.69
CA GLN A 462 -16.77 -4.92 -17.55
C GLN A 462 -17.32 -5.53 -18.84
N LYS A 463 -18.09 -6.60 -18.72
CA LYS A 463 -18.66 -7.28 -19.90
C LYS A 463 -19.52 -6.30 -20.69
N ALA A 464 -19.21 -6.14 -21.97
CA ALA A 464 -20.05 -5.35 -22.89
C ALA A 464 -21.42 -6.05 -23.06
N GLU A 465 -22.51 -5.27 -22.99
CA GLU A 465 -23.87 -5.79 -23.16
C GLU A 465 -24.13 -6.30 -24.59
#